data_20d6fd77eb3839ad0bd8d2125ae55d1b
#
_entry.id   20d6fd77eb3839ad0bd8d2125ae55d1b
#
_cell.length_a   1.000
_cell.length_b   1.000
_cell.length_c   1.000
_cell.angle_alpha   90.00
_cell.angle_beta   90.00
_cell.angle_gamma   90.00
#
_symmetry.space_group_name_H-M   'P 1'
#
loop_
_entity.id
_entity.type
_entity.pdbx_description
1 polymer ?
#
loop_
_entity_poly.entity_id
_entity_poly.type
_entity_poly.pdbx_seq_one_letter_code
_entity_poly.pdbx_strand_id
1 'polypeptide(L)'
;FYKTLTSFNFIKKSKQNVAHHYDISEKLYDLFLDPKRQYSCAYFKDEKNTLEEAQNNKIDHIIKKLKLENDQRVLDIGSGWGTLALEIAKKTKCSVLGITLSENQLQYSKQKAKEMNLENQVDFRLEDYRNLNEKFDRIVSVGMFEHVGKKFYKTYFNTVSKLLSQDGIALIH
;
A
#
# COMPACT_ATOMS: atom_id res chain seq x y z
N PHE A 1 -7.18 32.19 0.31
CA PHE A 1 -7.67 31.82 1.63
C PHE A 1 -8.39 30.45 1.62
N TYR A 2 -9.26 30.16 0.65
CA TYR A 2 -9.99 28.89 0.59
C TYR A 2 -9.12 27.64 0.37
N LYS A 3 -8.06 27.74 -0.47
CA LYS A 3 -7.09 26.62 -0.70
C LYS A 3 -6.25 26.28 0.53
N THR A 4 -6.11 27.17 1.50
CA THR A 4 -5.31 26.92 2.70
C THR A 4 -6.06 26.13 3.77
N LEU A 5 -7.39 26.25 3.83
CA LEU A 5 -8.25 25.53 4.79
C LEU A 5 -8.50 24.07 4.40
N THR A 6 -8.45 23.74 3.10
CA THR A 6 -8.66 22.37 2.59
C THR A 6 -7.42 21.48 2.68
N SER A 7 -6.26 22.04 3.01
CA SER A 7 -4.97 21.30 3.06
C SER A 7 -4.65 20.66 4.43
N PHE A 8 -5.55 20.71 5.41
CA PHE A 8 -5.36 20.06 6.70
C PHE A 8 -5.85 18.61 6.64
N ASN A 9 -4.89 17.69 6.62
CA ASN A 9 -5.15 16.24 6.57
C ASN A 9 -4.99 15.63 7.97
N PHE A 10 -5.86 16.07 8.93
CA PHE A 10 -5.95 15.45 10.25
C PHE A 10 -6.44 14.01 10.12
N ILE A 11 -6.06 13.12 11.06
CA ILE A 11 -6.39 11.68 11.05
C ILE A 11 -7.89 11.44 10.79
N LYS A 12 -8.80 12.16 11.46
CA LYS A 12 -10.25 12.05 11.22
C LYS A 12 -10.66 12.42 9.79
N LYS A 13 -10.03 13.44 9.20
CA LYS A 13 -10.35 13.91 7.85
C LYS A 13 -9.76 13.01 6.78
N SER A 14 -8.60 12.40 7.04
CA SER A 14 -7.99 11.42 6.14
C SER A 14 -8.92 10.22 5.92
N LYS A 15 -9.53 9.69 6.98
CA LYS A 15 -10.48 8.58 6.90
C LYS A 15 -11.71 8.94 6.04
N GLN A 16 -12.29 10.13 6.23
CA GLN A 16 -13.44 10.62 5.44
C GLN A 16 -13.09 10.84 3.97
N ASN A 17 -11.92 11.40 3.68
CA ASN A 17 -11.48 11.65 2.31
C ASN A 17 -11.25 10.34 1.54
N VAL A 18 -10.65 9.34 2.21
CA VAL A 18 -10.42 8.02 1.62
C VAL A 18 -11.75 7.30 1.38
N ALA A 19 -12.67 7.29 2.35
CA ALA A 19 -14.00 6.71 2.17
C ALA A 19 -14.72 7.31 0.95
N HIS A 20 -14.73 8.65 0.81
CA HIS A 20 -15.38 9.30 -0.32
C HIS A 20 -14.78 8.94 -1.70
N HIS A 21 -13.48 8.65 -1.78
CA HIS A 21 -12.81 8.26 -3.01
C HIS A 21 -12.95 6.77 -3.35
N TYR A 22 -13.04 5.89 -2.36
CA TYR A 22 -12.97 4.44 -2.54
C TYR A 22 -14.29 3.70 -2.24
N ASP A 23 -15.33 4.39 -1.73
CA ASP A 23 -16.70 3.85 -1.59
C ASP A 23 -17.47 3.80 -2.92
N ILE A 24 -16.77 4.01 -4.04
CA ILE A 24 -17.28 3.75 -5.38
C ILE A 24 -17.48 2.25 -5.52
N SER A 25 -18.56 1.85 -6.20
CA SER A 25 -18.87 0.43 -6.44
C SER A 25 -17.66 -0.35 -6.96
N GLU A 26 -17.34 -1.48 -6.32
CA GLU A 26 -16.26 -2.39 -6.74
C GLU A 26 -16.34 -2.75 -8.23
N LYS A 27 -17.55 -2.87 -8.76
CA LYS A 27 -17.80 -3.13 -10.19
C LYS A 27 -17.18 -2.08 -11.12
N LEU A 28 -17.04 -0.82 -10.66
CA LEU A 28 -16.39 0.19 -11.47
C LEU A 28 -14.89 -0.09 -11.62
N TYR A 29 -14.23 -0.51 -10.54
CA TYR A 29 -12.80 -0.87 -10.58
C TYR A 29 -12.53 -2.05 -11.50
N ASP A 30 -13.44 -3.04 -11.54
CA ASP A 30 -13.33 -4.21 -12.41
C ASP A 30 -13.42 -3.87 -13.91
N LEU A 31 -13.96 -2.67 -14.28
CA LEU A 31 -14.06 -2.24 -15.66
C LEU A 31 -12.74 -1.72 -16.25
N PHE A 32 -11.82 -1.22 -15.44
CA PHE A 32 -10.62 -0.55 -15.96
C PHE A 32 -9.30 -0.97 -15.30
N LEU A 33 -9.34 -1.61 -14.14
CA LEU A 33 -8.14 -2.14 -13.50
C LEU A 33 -7.79 -3.54 -14.01
N ASP A 34 -6.57 -3.97 -13.74
CA ASP A 34 -6.14 -5.34 -13.92
C ASP A 34 -6.92 -6.30 -12.98
N PRO A 35 -6.95 -7.62 -13.25
CA PRO A 35 -7.69 -8.57 -12.42
C PRO A 35 -7.32 -8.58 -10.94
N LYS A 36 -6.16 -8.06 -10.60
CA LYS A 36 -5.67 -7.92 -9.22
C LYS A 36 -5.98 -6.56 -8.59
N ARG A 37 -6.75 -5.70 -9.28
CA ARG A 37 -7.20 -4.37 -8.82
C ARG A 37 -6.06 -3.45 -8.38
N GLN A 38 -4.94 -3.42 -9.10
CA GLN A 38 -3.83 -2.52 -8.80
C GLN A 38 -4.14 -1.10 -9.27
N TYR A 39 -4.43 -0.18 -8.36
CA TYR A 39 -4.78 1.21 -8.66
C TYR A 39 -3.57 2.14 -8.50
N SER A 40 -2.53 1.87 -9.28
CA SER A 40 -1.32 2.69 -9.38
C SER A 40 -0.66 2.45 -10.73
N CYS A 41 0.29 3.32 -11.14
CA CYS A 41 0.93 3.24 -12.46
C CYS A 41 1.58 1.88 -12.69
N ALA A 42 1.33 1.28 -13.86
CA ALA A 42 1.95 0.04 -14.29
C ALA A 42 3.37 0.28 -14.81
N TYR A 43 4.21 -0.76 -14.81
CA TYR A 43 5.57 -0.72 -15.33
C TYR A 43 5.68 -1.55 -16.62
N PHE A 44 5.55 -0.89 -17.76
CA PHE A 44 5.69 -1.49 -19.07
C PHE A 44 7.19 -1.65 -19.40
N LYS A 45 7.68 -2.89 -19.39
CA LYS A 45 9.03 -3.22 -19.83
C LYS A 45 9.14 -3.30 -21.37
N ASP A 46 8.02 -3.61 -22.01
CA ASP A 46 7.85 -3.69 -23.45
C ASP A 46 6.52 -3.04 -23.81
N GLU A 47 6.47 -2.33 -24.93
CA GLU A 47 5.24 -1.67 -25.42
C GLU A 47 4.12 -2.66 -25.72
N LYS A 48 4.46 -3.94 -25.95
CA LYS A 48 3.50 -5.01 -26.20
C LYS A 48 2.92 -5.63 -24.92
N ASN A 49 3.41 -5.25 -23.73
CA ASN A 49 2.86 -5.78 -22.50
C ASN A 49 1.39 -5.42 -22.36
N THR A 50 0.59 -6.39 -21.93
CA THR A 50 -0.75 -6.13 -21.43
C THR A 50 -0.68 -5.35 -20.13
N LEU A 51 -1.80 -4.73 -19.71
CA LEU A 51 -1.88 -4.05 -18.41
C LEU A 51 -1.54 -5.01 -17.25
N GLU A 52 -2.03 -6.24 -17.29
CA GLU A 52 -1.75 -7.26 -16.27
C GLU A 52 -0.26 -7.59 -16.19
N GLU A 53 0.40 -7.80 -17.32
CA GLU A 53 1.85 -8.05 -17.37
C GLU A 53 2.63 -6.85 -16.82
N ALA A 54 2.26 -5.63 -17.21
CA ALA A 54 2.92 -4.42 -16.74
C ALA A 54 2.72 -4.20 -15.23
N GLN A 55 1.56 -4.54 -14.69
CA GLN A 55 1.29 -4.50 -13.26
C GLN A 55 2.07 -5.57 -12.49
N ASN A 56 2.21 -6.78 -13.02
CA ASN A 56 3.08 -7.81 -12.45
C ASN A 56 4.55 -7.38 -12.51
N ASN A 57 5.00 -6.77 -13.61
CA ASN A 57 6.34 -6.20 -13.75
C ASN A 57 6.63 -5.14 -12.68
N LYS A 58 5.66 -4.29 -12.34
CA LYS A 58 5.77 -3.31 -11.25
C LYS A 58 6.02 -3.99 -9.91
N ILE A 59 5.25 -5.01 -9.57
CA ILE A 59 5.41 -5.77 -8.33
C ILE A 59 6.83 -6.36 -8.25
N ASP A 60 7.28 -7.03 -9.30
CA ASP A 60 8.62 -7.64 -9.35
C ASP A 60 9.72 -6.58 -9.22
N HIS A 61 9.52 -5.40 -9.80
CA HIS A 61 10.45 -4.29 -9.70
C HIS A 61 10.53 -3.74 -8.28
N ILE A 62 9.40 -3.60 -7.60
CA ILE A 62 9.32 -3.17 -6.19
C ILE A 62 10.01 -4.18 -5.28
N ILE A 63 9.72 -5.48 -5.43
CA ILE A 63 10.34 -6.56 -4.65
C ILE A 63 11.87 -6.52 -4.78
N LYS A 64 12.38 -6.37 -6.01
CA LYS A 64 13.82 -6.24 -6.26
C LYS A 64 14.44 -5.01 -5.60
N LYS A 65 13.76 -3.85 -5.65
CA LYS A 65 14.24 -2.61 -5.02
C LYS A 65 14.25 -2.68 -3.51
N LEU A 66 13.29 -3.36 -2.91
CA LEU A 66 13.22 -3.56 -1.46
C LEU A 66 14.31 -4.51 -0.95
N LYS A 67 14.99 -5.26 -1.83
CA LYS A 67 16.01 -6.25 -1.45
C LYS A 67 15.50 -7.16 -0.33
N LEU A 68 14.35 -7.79 -0.57
CA LEU A 68 13.69 -8.64 0.41
C LEU A 68 14.51 -9.90 0.69
N GLU A 69 14.68 -10.19 1.96
CA GLU A 69 15.29 -11.41 2.49
C GLU A 69 14.26 -12.21 3.27
N ASN A 70 14.53 -13.50 3.53
CA ASN A 70 13.59 -14.33 4.28
C ASN A 70 13.35 -13.76 5.69
N ASP A 71 12.16 -14.02 6.20
CA ASP A 71 11.72 -13.71 7.58
C ASP A 71 11.67 -12.20 7.93
N GLN A 72 11.87 -11.32 6.94
CA GLN A 72 11.73 -9.88 7.15
C GLN A 72 10.27 -9.47 7.35
N ARG A 73 10.11 -8.39 8.14
CA ARG A 73 8.81 -7.73 8.35
C ARG A 73 8.67 -6.56 7.39
N VAL A 74 7.62 -6.58 6.60
CA VAL A 74 7.30 -5.56 5.59
C VAL A 74 6.05 -4.79 5.99
N LEU A 75 6.08 -3.46 5.88
CA LEU A 75 4.91 -2.60 6.01
C LEU A 75 4.52 -2.07 4.62
N ASP A 76 3.26 -2.25 4.22
CA ASP A 76 2.65 -1.63 3.03
C ASP A 76 1.70 -0.51 3.46
N ILE A 77 2.15 0.75 3.32
CA ILE A 77 1.39 1.94 3.71
C ILE A 77 0.46 2.35 2.58
N GLY A 78 -0.84 2.22 2.79
CA GLY A 78 -1.85 2.45 1.76
C GLY A 78 -1.99 1.22 0.85
N SER A 79 -2.13 0.06 1.45
CA SER A 79 -2.14 -1.25 0.76
C SER A 79 -3.26 -1.43 -0.28
N GLY A 80 -4.23 -0.51 -0.33
CA GLY A 80 -5.34 -0.58 -1.27
C GLY A 80 -6.08 -1.92 -1.17
N TRP A 81 -6.28 -2.58 -2.30
CA TRP A 81 -6.92 -3.89 -2.39
C TRP A 81 -6.04 -5.06 -1.93
N GLY A 82 -4.83 -4.77 -1.40
CA GLY A 82 -3.93 -5.75 -0.78
C GLY A 82 -3.00 -6.49 -1.72
N THR A 83 -3.09 -6.25 -3.02
CA THR A 83 -2.36 -7.03 -4.04
C THR A 83 -0.85 -7.02 -3.84
N LEU A 84 -0.23 -5.86 -3.56
CA LEU A 84 1.22 -5.78 -3.37
C LEU A 84 1.66 -6.60 -2.15
N ALA A 85 0.97 -6.45 -1.02
CA ALA A 85 1.25 -7.21 0.20
C ALA A 85 1.12 -8.72 -0.02
N LEU A 86 0.05 -9.16 -0.69
CA LEU A 86 -0.19 -10.57 -1.01
C LEU A 86 0.87 -11.16 -1.95
N GLU A 87 1.27 -10.41 -2.98
CA GLU A 87 2.30 -10.86 -3.92
C GLU A 87 3.70 -10.89 -3.29
N ILE A 88 4.01 -9.95 -2.39
CA ILE A 88 5.25 -10.02 -1.59
C ILE A 88 5.25 -11.30 -0.76
N ALA A 89 4.21 -11.57 0.02
CA ALA A 89 4.13 -12.77 0.84
C ALA A 89 4.19 -14.06 -0.01
N LYS A 90 3.47 -14.11 -1.13
CA LYS A 90 3.46 -15.26 -2.04
C LYS A 90 4.83 -15.56 -2.65
N LYS A 91 5.61 -14.51 -2.98
CA LYS A 91 6.90 -14.63 -3.67
C LYS A 91 8.09 -14.73 -2.73
N THR A 92 7.89 -14.45 -1.44
CA THR A 92 8.94 -14.41 -0.42
C THR A 92 8.49 -15.14 0.84
N LYS A 93 9.37 -15.24 1.82
CA LYS A 93 9.01 -15.73 3.18
C LYS A 93 8.82 -14.58 4.18
N CYS A 94 8.60 -13.36 3.69
CA CYS A 94 8.39 -12.21 4.54
C CYS A 94 7.00 -12.21 5.17
N SER A 95 6.89 -11.66 6.36
CA SER A 95 5.60 -11.29 6.95
C SER A 95 5.24 -9.86 6.53
N VAL A 96 4.00 -9.63 6.12
CA VAL A 96 3.57 -8.33 5.60
C VAL A 96 2.40 -7.78 6.40
N LEU A 97 2.53 -6.54 6.86
CA LEU A 97 1.41 -5.75 7.38
C LEU A 97 0.97 -4.75 6.30
N GLY A 98 -0.25 -4.91 5.80
CA GLY A 98 -0.91 -3.91 4.94
C GLY A 98 -1.83 -3.01 5.75
N ILE A 99 -1.73 -1.70 5.58
CA ILE A 99 -2.64 -0.77 6.23
C ILE A 99 -3.40 0.07 5.22
N THR A 100 -4.68 0.27 5.48
CA THR A 100 -5.58 1.11 4.67
C THR A 100 -6.52 1.89 5.57
N LEU A 101 -7.13 2.95 5.04
CA LEU A 101 -8.19 3.72 5.72
C LEU A 101 -9.59 3.41 5.16
N SER A 102 -9.70 2.51 4.18
CA SER A 102 -10.97 2.06 3.58
C SER A 102 -11.40 0.71 4.16
N GLU A 103 -12.60 0.66 4.70
CA GLU A 103 -13.18 -0.59 5.23
C GLU A 103 -13.44 -1.61 4.12
N ASN A 104 -13.88 -1.15 2.94
CA ASN A 104 -14.11 -2.03 1.78
C ASN A 104 -12.82 -2.69 1.32
N GLN A 105 -11.74 -1.91 1.20
CA GLN A 105 -10.41 -2.45 0.84
C GLN A 105 -9.90 -3.43 1.90
N LEU A 106 -10.09 -3.13 3.18
CA LEU A 106 -9.71 -4.03 4.27
C LEU A 106 -10.43 -5.38 4.18
N GLN A 107 -11.76 -5.35 4.02
CA GLN A 107 -12.56 -6.58 3.93
C GLN A 107 -12.14 -7.42 2.72
N TYR A 108 -12.00 -6.79 1.56
CA TYR A 108 -11.56 -7.45 0.35
C TYR A 108 -10.16 -8.08 0.50
N SER A 109 -9.19 -7.32 1.01
CA SER A 109 -7.81 -7.80 1.15
C SER A 109 -7.71 -8.97 2.15
N LYS A 110 -8.45 -8.93 3.26
CA LYS A 110 -8.54 -10.05 4.20
C LYS A 110 -9.17 -11.30 3.58
N GLN A 111 -10.23 -11.12 2.81
CA GLN A 111 -10.85 -12.22 2.09
C GLN A 111 -9.87 -12.85 1.08
N LYS A 112 -9.14 -12.02 0.32
CA LYS A 112 -8.12 -12.50 -0.62
C LYS A 112 -6.97 -13.21 0.07
N ALA A 113 -6.49 -12.72 1.22
CA ALA A 113 -5.47 -13.42 2.01
C ALA A 113 -5.93 -14.85 2.37
N LYS A 114 -7.18 -14.99 2.81
CA LYS A 114 -7.78 -16.29 3.13
C LYS A 114 -7.90 -17.19 1.90
N GLU A 115 -8.41 -16.68 0.78
CA GLU A 115 -8.53 -17.44 -0.48
C GLU A 115 -7.17 -17.95 -0.98
N MET A 116 -6.08 -17.23 -0.69
CA MET A 116 -4.71 -17.57 -1.07
C MET A 116 -3.97 -18.38 0.00
N ASN A 117 -4.58 -18.67 1.16
CA ASN A 117 -3.97 -19.31 2.34
C ASN A 117 -2.71 -18.55 2.84
N LEU A 118 -2.79 -17.21 2.87
CA LEU A 118 -1.69 -16.32 3.28
C LEU A 118 -1.96 -15.60 4.60
N GLU A 119 -3.04 -15.92 5.34
CA GLU A 119 -3.39 -15.24 6.60
C GLU A 119 -2.32 -15.38 7.70
N ASN A 120 -1.46 -16.36 7.60
CA ASN A 120 -0.34 -16.52 8.53
C ASN A 120 0.87 -15.66 8.17
N GLN A 121 0.91 -15.09 6.96
CA GLN A 121 2.02 -14.27 6.46
C GLN A 121 1.60 -12.80 6.24
N VAL A 122 0.30 -12.55 6.01
CA VAL A 122 -0.19 -11.19 5.73
C VAL A 122 -1.29 -10.83 6.72
N ASP A 123 -1.09 -9.73 7.44
CA ASP A 123 -2.14 -9.06 8.22
C ASP A 123 -2.58 -7.77 7.52
N PHE A 124 -3.87 -7.47 7.57
CA PHE A 124 -4.42 -6.21 7.08
C PHE A 124 -5.15 -5.48 8.21
N ARG A 125 -4.88 -4.17 8.37
CA ARG A 125 -5.48 -3.35 9.43
C ARG A 125 -6.08 -2.06 8.86
N LEU A 126 -7.21 -1.65 9.46
CA LEU A 126 -7.78 -0.32 9.26
C LEU A 126 -7.03 0.66 10.16
N GLU A 127 -5.87 1.13 9.71
CA GLU A 127 -4.94 1.86 10.56
C GLU A 127 -4.29 3.02 9.81
N ASP A 128 -4.05 4.11 10.53
CA ASP A 128 -3.24 5.23 10.03
C ASP A 128 -1.77 4.99 10.42
N TYR A 129 -0.86 5.11 9.45
CA TYR A 129 0.57 4.90 9.66
C TYR A 129 1.16 5.72 10.82
N ARG A 130 0.54 6.84 11.17
CA ARG A 130 0.95 7.72 12.28
C ARG A 130 0.72 7.11 13.66
N ASN A 131 -0.16 6.11 13.77
CA ASN A 131 -0.49 5.42 15.01
C ASN A 131 0.37 4.18 15.25
N LEU A 132 1.12 3.72 14.24
CA LEU A 132 1.98 2.55 14.37
C LEU A 132 3.19 2.85 15.26
N ASN A 133 3.58 1.84 16.05
CA ASN A 133 4.75 1.91 16.93
C ASN A 133 5.70 0.69 16.75
N GLU A 134 5.39 -0.18 15.79
CA GLU A 134 6.16 -1.38 15.46
C GLU A 134 7.37 -1.04 14.57
N LYS A 135 8.34 -1.94 14.52
CA LYS A 135 9.49 -1.83 13.61
C LYS A 135 9.36 -2.77 12.42
N PHE A 136 9.82 -2.30 11.27
CA PHE A 136 9.78 -3.02 10.00
C PHE A 136 11.14 -2.96 9.31
N ASP A 137 11.55 -4.07 8.71
CA ASP A 137 12.79 -4.15 7.95
C ASP A 137 12.65 -3.48 6.58
N ARG A 138 11.44 -3.50 6.05
CA ARG A 138 11.10 -2.86 4.78
C ARG A 138 9.78 -2.13 4.88
N ILE A 139 9.73 -0.95 4.28
CA ILE A 139 8.50 -0.18 4.15
C ILE A 139 8.27 0.12 2.68
N VAL A 140 7.05 -0.10 2.21
CA VAL A 140 6.62 0.28 0.86
C VAL A 140 5.38 1.15 0.94
N SER A 141 5.28 2.14 0.07
CA SER A 141 4.10 2.98 -0.11
C SER A 141 3.99 3.36 -1.58
N VAL A 142 2.93 2.93 -2.24
CA VAL A 142 2.71 3.11 -3.68
C VAL A 142 1.36 3.78 -3.92
N GLY A 143 1.37 4.95 -4.57
CA GLY A 143 0.14 5.70 -4.88
C GLY A 143 -0.58 6.30 -3.67
N MET A 144 0.12 6.47 -2.53
CA MET A 144 -0.44 7.08 -1.32
C MET A 144 0.21 8.41 -0.97
N PHE A 145 1.51 8.57 -1.24
CA PHE A 145 2.27 9.75 -0.81
C PHE A 145 1.72 11.06 -1.39
N GLU A 146 1.15 11.06 -2.58
CA GLU A 146 0.48 12.20 -3.21
C GLU A 146 -0.71 12.73 -2.40
N HIS A 147 -1.32 11.89 -1.57
CA HIS A 147 -2.45 12.24 -0.71
C HIS A 147 -2.03 12.81 0.65
N VAL A 148 -0.74 12.74 1.01
CA VAL A 148 -0.22 13.22 2.30
C VAL A 148 -0.34 14.75 2.41
N GLY A 149 -0.09 15.47 1.32
CA GLY A 149 -0.07 16.94 1.29
C GLY A 149 1.22 17.54 1.83
N LYS A 150 1.70 18.60 1.17
CA LYS A 150 3.03 19.22 1.39
C LYS A 150 3.33 19.57 2.86
N LYS A 151 2.33 20.04 3.61
CA LYS A 151 2.48 20.42 5.03
C LYS A 151 2.84 19.25 5.94
N PHE A 152 2.54 18.02 5.51
CA PHE A 152 2.73 16.80 6.30
C PHE A 152 3.90 15.93 5.81
N TYR A 153 4.65 16.34 4.79
CA TYR A 153 5.79 15.57 4.28
C TYR A 153 6.82 15.29 5.38
N LYS A 154 7.16 16.29 6.18
CA LYS A 154 8.10 16.10 7.31
C LYS A 154 7.57 15.07 8.31
N THR A 155 6.29 15.13 8.66
CA THR A 155 5.64 14.15 9.55
C THR A 155 5.67 12.76 8.94
N TYR A 156 5.37 12.64 7.64
CA TYR A 156 5.39 11.38 6.93
C TYR A 156 6.78 10.73 6.97
N PHE A 157 7.81 11.42 6.53
CA PHE A 157 9.17 10.88 6.50
C PHE A 157 9.73 10.60 7.90
N ASN A 158 9.42 11.45 8.89
CA ASN A 158 9.80 11.18 10.28
C ASN A 158 9.11 9.90 10.81
N THR A 159 7.84 9.67 10.46
CA THR A 159 7.12 8.46 10.85
C THR A 159 7.70 7.24 10.16
N VAL A 160 7.93 7.30 8.84
CA VAL A 160 8.57 6.20 8.09
C VAL A 160 9.93 5.87 8.70
N SER A 161 10.78 6.88 8.97
CA SER A 161 12.07 6.68 9.62
C SER A 161 11.95 6.07 11.01
N LYS A 162 10.96 6.51 11.81
CA LYS A 162 10.68 5.94 13.13
C LYS A 162 10.24 4.47 13.06
N LEU A 163 9.51 4.08 12.01
CA LEU A 163 9.01 2.71 11.84
C LEU A 163 10.06 1.77 11.21
N LEU A 164 11.07 2.28 10.51
CA LEU A 164 12.15 1.48 9.97
C LEU A 164 13.07 0.95 11.07
N SER A 165 13.53 -0.31 10.92
CA SER A 165 14.69 -0.85 11.64
C SER A 165 15.98 -0.15 11.18
N GLN A 166 17.10 -0.38 11.90
CA GLN A 166 18.36 0.35 11.69
C GLN A 166 18.87 0.26 10.25
N ASP A 167 18.82 -0.94 9.64
CA ASP A 167 19.26 -1.20 8.26
C ASP A 167 18.08 -1.34 7.30
N GLY A 168 16.93 -0.74 7.68
CA GLY A 168 15.69 -0.84 6.93
C GLY A 168 15.72 -0.03 5.64
N ILE A 169 14.98 -0.48 4.64
CA ILE A 169 14.79 0.20 3.35
C ILE A 169 13.33 0.62 3.19
N ALA A 170 13.09 1.88 2.83
CA ALA A 170 11.78 2.37 2.43
C ALA A 170 11.76 2.66 0.93
N LEU A 171 10.70 2.22 0.24
CA LEU A 171 10.38 2.57 -1.13
C LEU A 171 9.09 3.37 -1.15
N ILE A 172 9.18 4.61 -1.62
CA ILE A 172 8.04 5.52 -1.76
C ILE A 172 7.87 5.84 -3.25
N HIS A 173 6.64 5.63 -3.73
CA HIS A 173 6.27 5.85 -5.13
C HIS A 173 4.98 6.68 -5.19
#